data_6a99a6c63da177f855f884f31e48f787
#
_entry.id   6a99a6c63da177f855f884f31e48f787
#
_cell.length_a   1.000
_cell.length_b   1.000
_cell.length_c   1.000
_cell.angle_alpha   90.00
_cell.angle_beta   90.00
_cell.angle_gamma   90.00
#
_symmetry.space_group_name_H-M   'P 1'
#
loop_
_entity.id
_entity.type
_entity.pdbx_description
1 polymer ?
#
loop_
_entity_poly.entity_id
_entity_poly.type
_entity_poly.pdbx_seq_one_letter_code
_entity_poly.pdbx_strand_id
1 'polypeptide(L)'
;FREFGLDWDWNVDLYGKLLAVTGGKERIRYYVESFNTDYVKPDNFDELVASLHKTKTRHYTEMLSGGRIPVRPGVRRLLDEARKAGLRLAIATTTTPDNVTALLKYSLAEDAESWFEIIAAGDIVPAKKPAPDIYFWTLEKMNLSPADCIAFEDSENGLKSSLAAGIQTLITTNDYTADHEFPGAIAILSDLGEPGNA
;
A
#
# COMPACT_ATOMS: atom_id res chain seq x y z
N PHE A 1 -3.87 7.01 18.81
CA PHE A 1 -5.04 6.84 19.67
C PHE A 1 -4.92 7.70 20.95
N ARG A 2 -3.79 7.69 21.65
CA ARG A 2 -3.57 8.43 22.91
C ARG A 2 -3.80 9.93 22.80
N GLU A 3 -3.47 10.57 21.67
CA GLU A 3 -3.75 12.00 21.42
C GLU A 3 -5.26 12.33 21.43
N PHE A 4 -6.11 11.33 21.24
CA PHE A 4 -7.58 11.45 21.24
C PHE A 4 -8.22 10.89 22.52
N GLY A 5 -7.40 10.54 23.53
CA GLY A 5 -7.90 9.96 24.78
C GLY A 5 -8.46 8.55 24.63
N LEU A 6 -8.11 7.84 23.53
CA LEU A 6 -8.51 6.47 23.28
C LEU A 6 -7.46 5.51 23.86
N ASP A 7 -7.92 4.50 24.57
CA ASP A 7 -7.11 3.43 25.17
C ASP A 7 -6.85 2.25 24.20
N TRP A 8 -7.16 2.44 22.92
CA TRP A 8 -6.98 1.42 21.89
C TRP A 8 -5.50 1.08 21.70
N ASP A 9 -5.20 -0.21 21.75
CA ASP A 9 -3.88 -0.74 21.50
C ASP A 9 -3.92 -1.77 20.35
N TRP A 10 -3.30 -1.42 19.24
CA TRP A 10 -3.18 -2.29 18.07
C TRP A 10 -1.79 -2.93 18.09
N ASN A 11 -1.67 -4.06 18.78
CA ASN A 11 -0.47 -4.87 18.73
C ASN A 11 -0.29 -5.51 17.35
N VAL A 12 0.86 -6.15 17.11
CA VAL A 12 1.22 -6.74 15.82
C VAL A 12 0.19 -7.78 15.36
N ASP A 13 -0.25 -8.66 16.25
CA ASP A 13 -1.20 -9.73 15.91
C ASP A 13 -2.58 -9.17 15.53
N LEU A 14 -3.09 -8.22 16.30
CA LEU A 14 -4.35 -7.54 15.97
C LEU A 14 -4.23 -6.75 14.68
N TYR A 15 -3.12 -6.04 14.50
CA TYR A 15 -2.90 -5.27 13.27
C TYR A 15 -2.87 -6.17 12.04
N GLY A 16 -2.23 -7.35 12.13
CA GLY A 16 -2.26 -8.36 11.07
C GLY A 16 -3.69 -8.75 10.67
N LYS A 17 -4.56 -9.02 11.65
CA LYS A 17 -5.99 -9.32 11.39
C LYS A 17 -6.73 -8.15 10.75
N LEU A 18 -6.42 -6.93 11.16
CA LEU A 18 -7.04 -5.72 10.62
C LEU A 18 -6.58 -5.40 9.18
N LEU A 19 -5.47 -5.95 8.73
CA LEU A 19 -4.99 -5.82 7.34
C LEU A 19 -5.90 -6.52 6.30
N ALA A 20 -6.81 -7.39 6.73
CA ALA A 20 -7.88 -7.92 5.87
C ALA A 20 -8.73 -6.81 5.24
N VAL A 21 -8.82 -5.64 5.88
CA VAL A 21 -9.54 -4.47 5.36
C VAL A 21 -8.56 -3.45 4.79
N THR A 22 -8.74 -3.12 3.52
CA THR A 22 -7.93 -2.12 2.82
C THR A 22 -8.43 -0.71 3.11
N GLY A 23 -7.48 0.21 3.40
CA GLY A 23 -7.77 1.60 3.73
C GLY A 23 -7.72 1.87 5.24
N GLY A 24 -7.13 3.01 5.62
CA GLY A 24 -6.92 3.34 7.03
C GLY A 24 -8.19 3.73 7.76
N LYS A 25 -9.09 4.46 7.10
CA LYS A 25 -10.39 4.84 7.67
C LYS A 25 -11.31 3.62 7.82
N GLU A 26 -11.34 2.78 6.80
CA GLU A 26 -12.11 1.53 6.75
C GLU A 26 -11.64 0.57 7.84
N ARG A 27 -10.34 0.47 8.06
CA ARG A 27 -9.73 -0.36 9.10
C ARG A 27 -10.09 0.11 10.52
N ILE A 28 -10.15 1.42 10.76
CA ILE A 28 -10.61 1.96 12.06
C ILE A 28 -12.07 1.58 12.31
N ARG A 29 -12.95 1.71 11.31
CA ARG A 29 -14.36 1.30 11.44
C ARG A 29 -14.48 -0.19 11.68
N TYR A 30 -13.77 -1.00 10.91
CA TYR A 30 -13.73 -2.45 11.07
C TYR A 30 -13.26 -2.87 12.46
N TYR A 31 -12.25 -2.20 13.01
CA TYR A 31 -11.79 -2.45 14.38
C TYR A 31 -12.91 -2.23 15.40
N VAL A 32 -13.58 -1.10 15.33
CA VAL A 32 -14.67 -0.78 16.26
C VAL A 32 -15.84 -1.77 16.11
N GLU A 33 -16.15 -2.20 14.90
CA GLU A 33 -17.29 -3.08 14.62
C GLU A 33 -17.01 -4.55 14.94
N SER A 34 -15.77 -5.00 14.87
CA SER A 34 -15.43 -6.43 14.95
C SER A 34 -14.56 -6.80 16.16
N PHE A 35 -13.82 -5.85 16.74
CA PHE A 35 -12.85 -6.12 17.80
C PHE A 35 -13.06 -5.26 19.06
N ASN A 36 -13.80 -4.16 18.95
CA ASN A 36 -14.09 -3.26 20.06
C ASN A 36 -15.59 -2.91 20.08
N THR A 37 -16.42 -3.95 20.11
CA THR A 37 -17.88 -3.86 19.96
C THR A 37 -18.57 -3.11 21.08
N ASP A 38 -17.94 -3.00 22.25
CA ASP A 38 -18.47 -2.27 23.41
C ASP A 38 -18.20 -0.76 23.32
N TYR A 39 -17.42 -0.31 22.33
CA TYR A 39 -17.15 1.10 22.12
C TYR A 39 -18.40 1.85 21.65
N VAL A 40 -18.83 2.81 22.45
CA VAL A 40 -19.96 3.67 22.11
C VAL A 40 -19.49 4.73 21.10
N LYS A 41 -19.93 4.61 19.84
CA LYS A 41 -19.58 5.58 18.80
C LYS A 41 -20.20 6.94 19.15
N PRO A 42 -19.41 8.03 19.19
CA PRO A 42 -19.96 9.38 19.35
C PRO A 42 -20.71 9.82 18.08
N ASP A 43 -21.56 10.85 18.19
CA ASP A 43 -22.32 11.40 17.06
C ASP A 43 -21.41 11.83 15.90
N ASN A 44 -20.21 12.32 16.22
CA ASN A 44 -19.21 12.75 15.25
C ASN A 44 -18.18 11.65 14.91
N PHE A 45 -18.56 10.37 14.95
CA PHE A 45 -17.64 9.25 14.76
C PHE A 45 -16.88 9.31 13.42
N ASP A 46 -17.50 9.75 12.33
CA ASP A 46 -16.85 9.88 11.04
C ASP A 46 -15.76 10.97 11.04
N GLU A 47 -15.96 12.06 11.76
CA GLU A 47 -14.95 13.11 11.97
C GLU A 47 -13.79 12.60 12.82
N LEU A 48 -14.07 11.81 13.85
CA LEU A 48 -13.07 11.15 14.68
C LEU A 48 -12.20 10.20 13.82
N VAL A 49 -12.80 9.35 13.00
CA VAL A 49 -12.09 8.44 12.08
C VAL A 49 -11.20 9.22 11.12
N ALA A 50 -11.70 10.32 10.55
CA ALA A 50 -10.91 11.17 9.65
C ALA A 50 -9.71 11.81 10.38
N SER A 51 -9.92 12.29 11.60
CA SER A 51 -8.88 12.91 12.44
C SER A 51 -7.81 11.91 12.88
N LEU A 52 -8.21 10.70 13.29
CA LEU A 52 -7.30 9.59 13.60
C LEU A 52 -6.45 9.21 12.40
N HIS A 53 -7.07 9.11 11.23
CA HIS A 53 -6.35 8.79 10.00
C HIS A 53 -5.36 9.88 9.60
N LYS A 54 -5.73 11.15 9.73
CA LYS A 54 -4.86 12.31 9.49
C LYS A 54 -3.65 12.31 10.42
N THR A 55 -3.89 12.06 11.72
CA THR A 55 -2.82 11.99 12.74
C THR A 55 -1.87 10.83 12.48
N LYS A 56 -2.40 9.65 12.12
CA LYS A 56 -1.58 8.50 11.69
C LYS A 56 -0.70 8.87 10.47
N THR A 57 -1.26 9.56 9.49
CA THR A 57 -0.51 10.01 8.31
C THR A 57 0.63 10.95 8.69
N ARG A 58 0.40 11.92 9.58
CA ARG A 58 1.44 12.81 10.12
C ARG A 58 2.58 12.01 10.77
N HIS A 59 2.28 11.09 11.69
CA HIS A 59 3.30 10.26 12.32
C HIS A 59 4.08 9.41 11.32
N TYR A 60 3.42 8.85 10.32
CA TYR A 60 4.08 8.08 9.26
C TYR A 60 5.06 8.96 8.46
N THR A 61 4.64 10.16 8.08
CA THR A 61 5.49 11.11 7.35
C THR A 61 6.70 11.56 8.20
N GLU A 62 6.51 11.78 9.51
CA GLU A 62 7.61 12.08 10.45
C GLU A 62 8.61 10.92 10.56
N MET A 63 8.12 9.68 10.55
CA MET A 63 8.99 8.49 10.53
C MET A 63 9.80 8.38 9.23
N LEU A 64 9.19 8.66 8.09
CA LEU A 64 9.86 8.68 6.78
C LEU A 64 10.94 9.75 6.73
N SER A 65 10.62 11.00 7.09
CA SER A 65 11.57 12.10 7.09
C SER A 65 12.75 11.89 8.05
N GLY A 66 12.55 11.09 9.10
CA GLY A 66 13.61 10.66 10.02
C GLY A 66 14.45 9.49 9.51
N GLY A 67 14.26 9.02 8.27
CA GLY A 67 15.02 7.91 7.68
C GLY A 67 14.78 6.53 8.34
N ARG A 68 13.67 6.38 9.07
CA ARG A 68 13.37 5.16 9.84
C ARG A 68 12.68 4.06 9.04
N ILE A 69 12.29 4.35 7.80
CA ILE A 69 11.61 3.39 6.93
C ILE A 69 12.43 3.25 5.64
N PRO A 70 13.33 2.26 5.55
CA PRO A 70 14.10 2.00 4.33
C PRO A 70 13.20 1.37 3.27
N VAL A 71 13.59 1.48 2.00
CA VAL A 71 13.02 0.64 0.94
C VAL A 71 13.43 -0.81 1.16
N ARG A 72 12.57 -1.73 0.71
CA ARG A 72 12.84 -3.16 0.80
C ARG A 72 13.99 -3.56 -0.14
N PRO A 73 14.73 -4.67 0.19
CA PRO A 73 15.83 -5.14 -0.64
C PRO A 73 15.41 -5.30 -2.12
N GLY A 74 16.27 -4.88 -3.03
CA GLY A 74 16.11 -4.96 -4.47
C GLY A 74 15.15 -3.95 -5.11
N VAL A 75 14.33 -3.24 -4.35
CA VAL A 75 13.36 -2.27 -4.92
C VAL A 75 14.09 -1.17 -5.69
N ARG A 76 15.10 -0.53 -5.07
CA ARG A 76 15.85 0.53 -5.75
C ARG A 76 16.54 0.03 -7.00
N ARG A 77 17.20 -1.13 -6.92
CA ARG A 77 17.87 -1.76 -8.05
C ARG A 77 16.90 -2.02 -9.19
N LEU A 78 15.75 -2.65 -8.90
CA LEU A 78 14.74 -2.95 -9.93
C LEU A 78 14.21 -1.69 -10.62
N LEU A 79 13.92 -0.63 -9.84
CA LEU A 79 13.47 0.65 -10.41
C LEU A 79 14.54 1.29 -11.32
N ASP A 80 15.80 1.26 -10.90
CA ASP A 80 16.92 1.80 -11.70
C ASP A 80 17.14 0.99 -12.98
N GLU A 81 17.04 -0.35 -12.92
CA GLU A 81 17.13 -1.23 -14.09
C GLU A 81 15.97 -1.01 -15.06
N ALA A 82 14.74 -0.94 -14.56
CA ALA A 82 13.54 -0.69 -15.35
C ALA A 82 13.63 0.66 -16.10
N ARG A 83 14.04 1.72 -15.40
CA ARG A 83 14.23 3.05 -16.00
C ARG A 83 15.33 3.06 -17.08
N LYS A 84 16.46 2.40 -16.81
CA LYS A 84 17.53 2.25 -17.80
C LYS A 84 17.10 1.47 -19.04
N ALA A 85 16.20 0.50 -18.85
CA ALA A 85 15.60 -0.26 -19.96
C ALA A 85 14.48 0.49 -20.69
N GLY A 86 14.13 1.71 -20.26
CA GLY A 86 13.06 2.51 -20.86
C GLY A 86 11.65 2.01 -20.54
N LEU A 87 11.50 1.20 -19.49
CA LEU A 87 10.18 0.75 -19.05
C LEU A 87 9.41 1.90 -18.38
N ARG A 88 8.11 1.93 -18.62
CA ARG A 88 7.19 2.89 -18.03
C ARG A 88 6.79 2.42 -16.64
N LEU A 89 6.81 3.31 -15.65
CA LEU A 89 6.54 3.00 -14.25
C LEU A 89 5.28 3.69 -13.78
N ALA A 90 4.50 2.99 -12.97
CA ALA A 90 3.34 3.55 -12.28
C ALA A 90 3.25 3.05 -10.83
N ILE A 91 2.55 3.81 -10.00
CA ILE A 91 2.16 3.41 -8.65
C ILE A 91 0.64 3.31 -8.60
N ALA A 92 0.13 2.19 -8.08
CA ALA A 92 -1.28 1.95 -7.80
C ALA A 92 -1.45 1.57 -6.33
N THR A 93 -1.89 2.51 -5.49
CA THR A 93 -1.93 2.35 -4.04
C THR A 93 -3.18 2.96 -3.40
N THR A 94 -3.63 2.39 -2.29
CA THR A 94 -4.72 2.93 -1.47
C THR A 94 -4.25 3.91 -0.38
N THR A 95 -2.93 4.12 -0.25
CA THR A 95 -2.39 5.13 0.67
C THR A 95 -2.60 6.54 0.10
N THR A 96 -2.52 7.55 0.97
CA THR A 96 -2.71 8.95 0.55
C THR A 96 -1.57 9.44 -0.35
N PRO A 97 -1.82 10.39 -1.28
CA PRO A 97 -0.77 10.99 -2.10
C PRO A 97 0.41 11.52 -1.28
N ASP A 98 0.15 12.22 -0.18
CA ASP A 98 1.20 12.76 0.72
C ASP A 98 2.13 11.66 1.26
N ASN A 99 1.59 10.48 1.57
CA ASN A 99 2.39 9.35 2.01
C ASN A 99 3.28 8.80 0.88
N VAL A 100 2.77 8.77 -0.35
CA VAL A 100 3.56 8.33 -1.52
C VAL A 100 4.71 9.30 -1.76
N THR A 101 4.42 10.60 -1.86
CA THR A 101 5.44 11.64 -2.06
C THR A 101 6.51 11.59 -0.98
N ALA A 102 6.12 11.47 0.29
CA ALA A 102 7.06 11.35 1.40
C ALA A 102 7.90 10.07 1.32
N LEU A 103 7.28 8.91 1.02
CA LEU A 103 8.00 7.64 0.87
C LEU A 103 9.03 7.71 -0.27
N LEU A 104 8.64 8.18 -1.43
CA LEU A 104 9.52 8.31 -2.58
C LEU A 104 10.70 9.23 -2.28
N LYS A 105 10.41 10.42 -1.76
CA LYS A 105 11.42 11.42 -1.43
C LYS A 105 12.43 10.95 -0.40
N TYR A 106 11.97 10.40 0.72
CA TYR A 106 12.84 10.10 1.87
C TYR A 106 13.45 8.70 1.84
N SER A 107 12.82 7.75 1.14
CA SER A 107 13.32 6.37 1.10
C SER A 107 14.02 6.01 -0.23
N LEU A 108 13.72 6.71 -1.34
CA LEU A 108 14.37 6.46 -2.64
C LEU A 108 15.30 7.60 -3.04
N ALA A 109 14.73 8.72 -3.53
CA ALA A 109 15.48 9.89 -3.96
C ALA A 109 14.58 11.13 -3.94
N GLU A 110 15.19 12.32 -3.87
CA GLU A 110 14.44 13.58 -3.83
C GLU A 110 13.56 13.78 -5.07
N ASP A 111 14.00 13.28 -6.23
CA ASP A 111 13.33 13.34 -7.52
C ASP A 111 12.53 12.07 -7.87
N ALA A 112 12.43 11.09 -6.98
CA ALA A 112 11.86 9.77 -7.28
C ALA A 112 10.40 9.80 -7.72
N GLU A 113 9.64 10.84 -7.38
CA GLU A 113 8.27 11.02 -7.87
C GLU A 113 8.23 11.15 -9.40
N SER A 114 9.23 11.83 -9.99
CA SER A 114 9.35 11.99 -11.45
C SER A 114 9.69 10.70 -12.21
N TRP A 115 10.04 9.63 -11.50
CA TRP A 115 10.34 8.34 -12.12
C TRP A 115 9.08 7.60 -12.59
N PHE A 116 7.92 7.99 -12.05
CA PHE A 116 6.63 7.36 -12.31
C PHE A 116 5.78 8.25 -13.22
N GLU A 117 5.31 7.69 -14.31
CA GLU A 117 4.44 8.40 -15.24
C GLU A 117 3.08 8.67 -14.63
N ILE A 118 2.56 7.71 -13.83
CA ILE A 118 1.29 7.77 -13.13
C ILE A 118 1.47 7.37 -11.67
N ILE A 119 0.89 8.17 -10.77
CA ILE A 119 0.74 7.84 -9.36
C ILE A 119 -0.75 7.84 -9.03
N ALA A 120 -1.36 6.66 -9.04
CA ALA A 120 -2.74 6.43 -8.60
C ALA A 120 -2.73 6.16 -7.09
N ALA A 121 -3.22 7.10 -6.30
CA ALA A 121 -3.12 7.05 -4.84
C ALA A 121 -4.41 7.50 -4.14
N GLY A 122 -4.69 6.93 -2.98
CA GLY A 122 -5.79 7.33 -2.10
C GLY A 122 -7.17 6.99 -2.63
N ASP A 123 -8.05 7.98 -2.60
CA ASP A 123 -9.48 7.85 -2.94
C ASP A 123 -9.74 8.30 -4.41
N ILE A 124 -8.76 8.08 -5.33
CA ILE A 124 -8.86 8.48 -6.73
C ILE A 124 -9.90 7.66 -7.51
N VAL A 125 -10.26 6.48 -7.00
CA VAL A 125 -11.27 5.58 -7.55
C VAL A 125 -12.30 5.23 -6.48
N PRO A 126 -13.55 4.90 -6.88
CA PRO A 126 -14.63 4.66 -5.92
C PRO A 126 -14.44 3.40 -5.07
N ALA A 127 -13.91 2.32 -5.64
CA ALA A 127 -13.69 1.07 -4.91
C ALA A 127 -12.20 0.80 -4.69
N LYS A 128 -11.85 0.46 -3.44
CA LYS A 128 -10.47 0.10 -3.06
C LYS A 128 -10.19 -1.38 -3.32
N LYS A 129 -8.90 -1.75 -3.38
CA LYS A 129 -8.48 -3.15 -3.42
C LYS A 129 -9.23 -3.95 -2.34
N PRO A 130 -9.81 -5.12 -2.66
CA PRO A 130 -9.51 -5.98 -3.79
C PRO A 130 -10.23 -5.64 -5.12
N ALA A 131 -11.05 -4.58 -5.20
CA ALA A 131 -11.61 -4.15 -6.47
C ALA A 131 -10.51 -3.72 -7.46
N PRO A 132 -10.67 -3.98 -8.78
CA PRO A 132 -9.65 -3.69 -9.78
C PRO A 132 -9.57 -2.22 -10.21
N ASP A 133 -10.43 -1.37 -9.71
CA ASP A 133 -10.68 0.00 -10.15
C ASP A 133 -9.39 0.81 -10.31
N ILE A 134 -8.49 0.74 -9.33
CA ILE A 134 -7.24 1.51 -9.36
C ILE A 134 -6.30 1.04 -10.48
N TYR A 135 -6.30 -0.26 -10.79
CA TYR A 135 -5.52 -0.81 -11.89
C TYR A 135 -6.13 -0.47 -13.24
N PHE A 136 -7.45 -0.56 -13.41
CA PHE A 136 -8.12 -0.12 -14.62
C PHE A 136 -7.89 1.37 -14.88
N TRP A 137 -8.01 2.20 -13.84
CA TRP A 137 -7.73 3.63 -13.95
C TRP A 137 -6.28 3.90 -14.39
N THR A 138 -5.32 3.18 -13.80
CA THR A 138 -3.89 3.32 -14.15
C THR A 138 -3.62 2.90 -15.59
N LEU A 139 -4.15 1.75 -16.02
CA LEU A 139 -4.02 1.25 -17.39
C LEU A 139 -4.62 2.22 -18.41
N GLU A 140 -5.80 2.76 -18.13
CA GLU A 140 -6.45 3.77 -18.96
C GLU A 140 -5.59 5.01 -19.11
N LYS A 141 -5.08 5.56 -18.01
CA LYS A 141 -4.22 6.76 -18.03
C LYS A 141 -2.91 6.55 -18.76
N MET A 142 -2.33 5.38 -18.66
CA MET A 142 -1.12 4.99 -19.39
C MET A 142 -1.40 4.55 -20.82
N ASN A 143 -2.66 4.32 -21.21
CA ASN A 143 -3.05 3.73 -22.48
C ASN A 143 -2.28 2.43 -22.76
N LEU A 144 -2.30 1.50 -21.78
CA LEU A 144 -1.65 0.20 -21.86
C LEU A 144 -2.65 -0.95 -21.77
N SER A 145 -2.34 -2.07 -22.44
CA SER A 145 -3.04 -3.33 -22.24
C SER A 145 -2.54 -4.01 -20.95
N PRO A 146 -3.40 -4.70 -20.19
CA PRO A 146 -2.94 -5.50 -19.05
C PRO A 146 -1.84 -6.51 -19.41
N ALA A 147 -1.86 -7.05 -20.61
CA ALA A 147 -0.87 -8.03 -21.10
C ALA A 147 0.55 -7.44 -21.27
N ASP A 148 0.67 -6.13 -21.40
CA ASP A 148 1.94 -5.42 -21.53
C ASP A 148 2.51 -4.97 -20.17
N CYS A 149 1.85 -5.36 -19.08
CA CYS A 149 2.18 -4.92 -17.73
C CYS A 149 2.49 -6.10 -16.80
N ILE A 150 3.28 -5.80 -15.79
CA ILE A 150 3.48 -6.65 -14.60
C ILE A 150 3.23 -5.82 -13.35
N ALA A 151 2.51 -6.38 -12.40
CA ALA A 151 2.28 -5.76 -11.10
C ALA A 151 3.17 -6.42 -10.03
N PHE A 152 3.59 -5.61 -9.06
CA PHE A 152 4.26 -6.05 -7.84
C PHE A 152 3.34 -5.72 -6.67
N GLU A 153 2.99 -6.73 -5.89
CA GLU A 153 2.07 -6.62 -4.77
C GLU A 153 2.63 -7.34 -3.53
N ASP A 154 2.06 -7.09 -2.37
CA ASP A 154 2.49 -7.66 -1.10
C ASP A 154 1.35 -8.28 -0.28
N SER A 155 0.14 -8.23 -0.79
CA SER A 155 -1.07 -8.65 -0.08
C SER A 155 -2.06 -9.39 -0.97
N GLU A 156 -2.93 -10.20 -0.35
CA GLU A 156 -4.02 -10.89 -1.03
C GLU A 156 -4.98 -9.92 -1.74
N ASN A 157 -5.32 -8.80 -1.09
CA ASN A 157 -6.18 -7.78 -1.68
C ASN A 157 -5.52 -7.11 -2.90
N GLY A 158 -4.20 -6.89 -2.85
CA GLY A 158 -3.44 -6.39 -3.98
C GLY A 158 -3.43 -7.36 -5.15
N LEU A 159 -3.14 -8.63 -4.88
CA LEU A 159 -3.16 -9.69 -5.88
C LEU A 159 -4.54 -9.83 -6.55
N LYS A 160 -5.62 -9.93 -5.76
CA LYS A 160 -6.99 -10.02 -6.29
C LYS A 160 -7.32 -8.84 -7.21
N SER A 161 -6.92 -7.64 -6.80
CA SER A 161 -7.16 -6.41 -7.56
C SER A 161 -6.43 -6.41 -8.91
N SER A 162 -5.14 -6.74 -8.94
CA SER A 162 -4.33 -6.79 -10.16
C SER A 162 -4.75 -7.91 -11.11
N LEU A 163 -5.02 -9.11 -10.59
CA LEU A 163 -5.51 -10.24 -11.38
C LEU A 163 -6.89 -9.95 -11.99
N ALA A 164 -7.80 -9.33 -11.24
CA ALA A 164 -9.11 -8.93 -11.75
C ALA A 164 -9.01 -7.87 -12.87
N ALA A 165 -7.93 -7.08 -12.88
CA ALA A 165 -7.61 -6.18 -13.99
C ALA A 165 -6.88 -6.87 -15.16
N GLY A 166 -6.59 -8.17 -15.06
CA GLY A 166 -5.92 -8.96 -16.09
C GLY A 166 -4.39 -8.83 -16.12
N ILE A 167 -3.80 -8.26 -15.06
CA ILE A 167 -2.35 -8.02 -15.00
C ILE A 167 -1.65 -9.20 -14.32
N GLN A 168 -0.57 -9.70 -14.93
CA GLN A 168 0.31 -10.67 -14.30
C GLN A 168 0.98 -10.05 -13.07
N THR A 169 0.98 -10.79 -11.96
CA THR A 169 1.38 -10.22 -10.66
C THR A 169 2.43 -11.07 -9.97
N LEU A 170 3.50 -10.43 -9.54
CA LEU A 170 4.52 -10.97 -8.65
C LEU A 170 4.23 -10.49 -7.22
N ILE A 171 4.37 -11.38 -6.24
CA ILE A 171 4.22 -11.06 -4.82
C ILE A 171 5.58 -10.96 -4.15
N THR A 172 5.75 -9.94 -3.32
CA THR A 172 6.82 -9.88 -2.32
C THR A 172 6.18 -9.91 -0.93
N THR A 173 6.35 -11.02 -0.20
CA THR A 173 5.77 -11.21 1.13
C THR A 173 6.43 -10.30 2.17
N ASN A 174 5.76 -10.06 3.28
CA ASN A 174 6.25 -9.36 4.46
C ASN A 174 5.86 -10.13 5.73
N ASP A 175 6.23 -9.63 6.91
CA ASP A 175 5.98 -10.32 8.19
C ASP A 175 4.49 -10.62 8.45
N TYR A 176 3.56 -9.89 7.82
CA TYR A 176 2.12 -10.11 7.95
C TYR A 176 1.55 -11.06 6.89
N THR A 177 2.29 -11.35 5.83
CA THR A 177 1.80 -12.09 4.67
C THR A 177 2.67 -13.29 4.30
N ALA A 178 3.69 -13.60 5.10
CA ALA A 178 4.62 -14.71 4.86
C ALA A 178 3.91 -16.08 4.78
N ASP A 179 2.86 -16.26 5.58
CA ASP A 179 2.09 -17.51 5.66
C ASP A 179 0.82 -17.50 4.79
N HIS A 180 0.61 -16.43 3.99
CA HIS A 180 -0.56 -16.34 3.12
C HIS A 180 -0.35 -17.13 1.82
N GLU A 181 -1.44 -17.63 1.26
CA GLU A 181 -1.48 -18.19 -0.08
C GLU A 181 -1.79 -17.11 -1.10
N PHE A 182 -1.12 -17.20 -2.27
CA PHE A 182 -1.28 -16.22 -3.35
C PHE A 182 -1.61 -16.93 -4.67
N PRO A 183 -2.81 -17.53 -4.79
CA PRO A 183 -3.19 -18.25 -5.99
C PRO A 183 -3.26 -17.32 -7.20
N GLY A 184 -2.59 -17.72 -8.29
CA GLY A 184 -2.52 -16.92 -9.53
C GLY A 184 -1.35 -15.95 -9.63
N ALA A 185 -0.55 -15.78 -8.57
CA ALA A 185 0.70 -15.04 -8.67
C ALA A 185 1.70 -15.79 -9.57
N ILE A 186 2.43 -15.05 -10.41
CA ILE A 186 3.47 -15.64 -11.28
C ILE A 186 4.74 -16.02 -10.50
N ALA A 187 4.99 -15.36 -9.38
CA ALA A 187 6.06 -15.69 -8.43
C ALA A 187 5.73 -15.13 -7.05
N ILE A 188 6.25 -15.79 -6.01
CA ILE A 188 6.16 -15.35 -4.61
C ILE A 188 7.59 -15.33 -4.07
N LEU A 189 8.04 -14.15 -3.64
CA LEU A 189 9.40 -13.89 -3.17
C LEU A 189 9.35 -13.25 -1.79
N SER A 190 10.38 -13.43 -0.99
CA SER A 190 10.56 -12.70 0.27
C SER A 190 10.91 -11.23 0.03
N ASP A 191 11.71 -10.97 -1.01
CA ASP A 191 12.11 -9.64 -1.47
C ASP A 191 12.60 -9.71 -2.92
N LEU A 192 13.09 -8.59 -3.47
CA LEU A 192 13.56 -8.52 -4.86
C LEU A 192 15.07 -8.76 -5.02
N GLY A 193 15.74 -9.17 -3.94
CA GLY A 193 17.16 -9.51 -3.93
C GLY A 193 18.12 -8.34 -4.15
N GLU A 194 19.35 -8.53 -3.66
CA GLU A 194 20.48 -7.64 -3.96
C GLU A 194 21.63 -8.44 -4.56
N PRO A 195 22.45 -7.86 -5.45
CA PRO A 195 23.59 -8.54 -6.03
C PRO A 195 24.51 -9.10 -4.94
N GLY A 196 24.78 -10.40 -4.98
CA GLY A 196 25.69 -11.07 -4.04
C GLY A 196 25.04 -11.71 -2.81
N ASN A 197 23.72 -11.59 -2.64
CA ASN A 197 22.93 -12.31 -1.65
C ASN A 197 22.07 -13.38 -2.36
N ALA A 198 22.73 -14.42 -2.86
CA ALA A 198 22.08 -15.62 -3.39
C ALA A 198 22.27 -16.78 -2.40
#